data_418941a0c7006fe732619d0fe0fb2a4a
#
_entry.id   418941a0c7006fe732619d0fe0fb2a4a
#
_cell.length_a   1.000
_cell.length_b   1.000
_cell.length_c   1.000
_cell.angle_alpha   90.00
_cell.angle_beta   90.00
_cell.angle_gamma   90.00
#
_symmetry.space_group_name_H-M   'P 1'
#
loop_
_entity.id
_entity.type
_entity.pdbx_description
1 polymer ?
#
loop_
_entity_poly.entity_id
_entity_poly.type
_entity_poly.pdbx_seq_one_letter_code
_entity_poly.pdbx_strand_id
1 'polypeptide(L)'
;DTRYQAITDLIESVALEEAALAHILNAEGEKLQRIIAVPDVEPSVLLRANQSVQSMADAVALLENTLSGKLSLFRDCLCEGTEAAQ
;
A
#
# COMPACT_ATOMS: atom_id res chain seq x y z
N ASP A 1 19.19 -14.11 -17.48
CA ASP A 1 19.94 -13.24 -16.59
C ASP A 1 19.27 -13.18 -15.22
N THR A 2 20.00 -13.65 -14.20
CA THR A 2 19.50 -13.73 -12.82
C THR A 2 19.20 -12.35 -12.23
N ARG A 3 19.97 -11.32 -12.61
CA ARG A 3 19.76 -9.96 -12.16
C ARG A 3 18.46 -9.39 -12.72
N TYR A 4 18.23 -9.58 -14.00
CA TYR A 4 17.00 -9.17 -14.65
C TYR A 4 15.80 -9.87 -14.02
N GLN A 5 15.91 -11.17 -13.76
CA GLN A 5 14.86 -11.94 -13.12
C GLN A 5 14.56 -11.43 -11.71
N ALA A 6 15.59 -11.14 -10.93
CA ALA A 6 15.43 -10.61 -9.57
C ALA A 6 14.70 -9.25 -9.57
N ILE A 7 15.04 -8.38 -10.50
CA ILE A 7 14.40 -7.07 -10.65
C ILE A 7 12.92 -7.25 -11.04
N THR A 8 12.66 -8.11 -12.01
CA THR A 8 11.30 -8.40 -12.45
C THR A 8 10.45 -8.96 -11.31
N ASP A 9 10.99 -9.91 -10.55
CA ASP A 9 10.32 -10.51 -9.41
C ASP A 9 10.00 -9.46 -8.33
N LEU A 10 10.92 -8.53 -8.10
CA LEU A 10 10.69 -7.45 -7.15
C LEU A 10 9.54 -6.55 -7.60
N ILE A 11 9.53 -6.14 -8.86
CA ILE A 11 8.46 -5.30 -9.41
C ILE A 11 7.11 -5.99 -9.31
N GLU A 12 7.06 -7.28 -9.65
CA GLU A 12 5.84 -8.07 -9.52
C GLU A 12 5.38 -8.16 -8.06
N SER A 13 6.31 -8.35 -7.13
CA SER A 13 6.01 -8.41 -5.70
C SER A 13 5.40 -7.09 -5.20
N VAL A 14 5.99 -5.97 -5.59
CA VAL A 14 5.47 -4.64 -5.22
C VAL A 14 4.07 -4.43 -5.80
N ALA A 15 3.85 -4.81 -7.05
CA ALA A 15 2.54 -4.69 -7.69
C ALA A 15 1.47 -5.51 -6.96
N LEU A 16 1.82 -6.74 -6.53
CA LEU A 16 0.90 -7.58 -5.75
C LEU A 16 0.59 -6.97 -4.38
N GLU A 17 1.61 -6.41 -3.71
CA GLU A 17 1.43 -5.73 -2.42
C GLU A 17 0.51 -4.52 -2.56
N GLU A 18 0.67 -3.72 -3.61
CA GLU A 18 -0.20 -2.57 -3.89
C GLU A 18 -1.64 -3.00 -4.15
N ALA A 19 -1.83 -4.07 -4.93
CA ALA A 19 -3.17 -4.60 -5.21
C ALA A 19 -3.84 -5.11 -3.93
N ALA A 20 -3.11 -5.82 -3.09
CA ALA A 20 -3.60 -6.32 -1.81
C ALA A 20 -3.98 -5.16 -0.88
N LEU A 21 -3.15 -4.12 -0.83
CA LEU A 21 -3.42 -2.93 -0.04
C LEU A 21 -4.71 -2.23 -0.51
N ALA A 22 -4.87 -2.04 -1.81
CA ALA A 22 -6.07 -1.43 -2.39
C ALA A 22 -7.33 -2.23 -2.01
N HIS A 23 -7.24 -3.55 -2.06
CA HIS A 23 -8.34 -4.43 -1.69
C HIS A 23 -8.74 -4.26 -0.22
N ILE A 24 -7.76 -4.22 0.67
CA ILE A 24 -7.97 -4.02 2.11
C ILE A 24 -8.60 -2.65 2.37
N LEU A 25 -8.09 -1.60 1.73
CA LEU A 25 -8.60 -0.24 1.88
C LEU A 25 -10.06 -0.13 1.43
N ASN A 26 -10.41 -0.77 0.33
CA ASN A 26 -11.78 -0.79 -0.17
C ASN A 26 -12.72 -1.48 0.82
N ALA A 27 -12.31 -2.63 1.35
CA ALA A 27 -13.11 -3.38 2.32
C ALA A 27 -13.33 -2.59 3.61
N GLU A 28 -12.26 -1.97 4.15
CA GLU A 28 -12.35 -1.15 5.36
C GLU A 28 -13.18 0.11 5.13
N GLY A 29 -13.04 0.74 3.96
CA GLY A 29 -13.83 1.91 3.58
C GLY A 29 -15.31 1.60 3.52
N GLU A 30 -15.69 0.49 2.92
CA GLU A 30 -17.10 0.04 2.87
C GLU A 30 -17.65 -0.23 4.27
N LYS A 31 -16.86 -0.85 5.12
CA LYS A 31 -17.24 -1.14 6.51
C LYS A 31 -17.50 0.17 7.26
N LEU A 32 -16.62 1.15 7.14
CA LEU A 32 -16.76 2.45 7.78
C LEU A 32 -17.99 3.20 7.27
N GLN A 33 -18.25 3.16 5.97
CA GLN A 33 -19.44 3.76 5.38
C GLN A 33 -20.72 3.16 5.96
N ARG A 34 -20.77 1.85 6.16
CA ARG A 34 -21.92 1.19 6.78
C ARG A 34 -22.11 1.62 8.23
N ILE A 35 -21.03 1.79 8.98
CA ILE A 35 -21.08 2.22 10.39
C ILE A 35 -21.66 3.63 10.50
N ILE A 36 -21.14 4.57 9.71
CA ILE A 36 -21.57 5.97 9.80
C ILE A 36 -22.95 6.23 9.17
N ALA A 37 -23.44 5.30 8.34
CA ALA A 37 -24.77 5.40 7.73
C ALA A 37 -25.90 4.93 8.66
N VAL A 38 -25.58 4.31 9.79
CA VAL A 38 -26.58 3.87 10.77
C VAL A 38 -27.26 5.10 11.36
N PRO A 39 -28.64 5.16 11.38
CA PRO A 39 -29.35 6.27 12.00
C PRO A 39 -29.02 6.38 13.49
N ASP A 40 -28.89 7.60 13.98
CA ASP A 40 -28.68 7.89 15.42
C ASP A 40 -27.43 7.20 16.00
N VAL A 41 -26.35 7.18 15.19
CA VAL A 41 -25.05 6.64 15.63
C VAL A 41 -24.55 7.41 16.84
N GLU A 42 -24.18 6.68 17.89
CA GLU A 42 -23.64 7.30 19.11
C GLU A 42 -22.28 7.96 18.84
N PRO A 43 -21.99 9.09 19.48
CA PRO A 43 -20.71 9.79 19.31
C PRO A 43 -19.50 8.90 19.60
N SER A 44 -19.59 7.96 20.55
CA SER A 44 -18.51 7.04 20.85
C SER A 44 -18.17 6.11 19.67
N VAL A 45 -19.19 5.72 18.90
CA VAL A 45 -19.01 4.90 17.70
C VAL A 45 -18.32 5.70 16.60
N LEU A 46 -18.74 6.96 16.41
CA LEU A 46 -18.13 7.86 15.44
C LEU A 46 -16.67 8.14 15.79
N LEU A 47 -16.38 8.32 17.08
CA LEU A 47 -15.02 8.54 17.54
C LEU A 47 -14.14 7.32 17.22
N ARG A 48 -14.62 6.12 17.52
CA ARG A 48 -13.88 4.89 17.20
C ARG A 48 -13.69 4.69 15.71
N ALA A 49 -14.70 5.01 14.89
CA ALA A 49 -14.58 4.96 13.44
C ALA A 49 -13.50 5.93 12.96
N ASN A 50 -13.48 7.14 13.51
CA ASN A 50 -12.48 8.16 13.17
C ASN A 50 -11.07 7.70 13.55
N GLN A 51 -10.91 7.09 14.72
CA GLN A 51 -9.64 6.51 15.17
C GLN A 51 -9.18 5.38 14.24
N SER A 52 -10.12 4.55 13.77
CA SER A 52 -9.82 3.48 12.80
C SER A 52 -9.34 4.05 11.48
N VAL A 53 -9.96 5.13 10.99
CA VAL A 53 -9.52 5.82 9.78
C VAL A 53 -8.10 6.35 9.95
N GLN A 54 -7.81 6.97 11.09
CA GLN A 54 -6.48 7.50 11.38
C GLN A 54 -5.43 6.39 11.41
N SER A 55 -5.72 5.28 12.10
CA SER A 55 -4.82 4.12 12.16
C SER A 55 -4.57 3.52 10.78
N MET A 56 -5.60 3.44 9.97
CA MET A 56 -5.50 2.94 8.61
C MET A 56 -4.63 3.86 7.74
N ALA A 57 -4.84 5.18 7.86
CA ALA A 57 -4.04 6.16 7.13
C ALA A 57 -2.56 6.07 7.51
N ASP A 58 -2.27 5.90 8.79
CA ASP A 58 -0.89 5.74 9.28
C ASP A 58 -0.26 4.46 8.74
N ALA A 59 -1.01 3.35 8.73
CA ALA A 59 -0.54 2.08 8.21
C ALA A 59 -0.26 2.16 6.70
N VAL A 60 -1.14 2.83 5.95
CA VAL A 60 -0.95 3.04 4.51
C VAL A 60 0.31 3.86 4.25
N ALA A 61 0.50 4.95 4.99
CA ALA A 61 1.68 5.79 4.83
C ALA A 61 2.97 5.01 5.10
N LEU A 62 2.98 4.18 6.15
CA LEU A 62 4.13 3.34 6.47
C LEU A 62 4.40 2.32 5.36
N LEU A 63 3.37 1.67 4.85
CA LEU A 63 3.51 0.67 3.80
C LEU A 63 4.00 1.31 2.48
N GLU A 64 3.44 2.46 2.11
CA GLU A 64 3.88 3.20 0.92
C GLU A 64 5.36 3.58 1.03
N ASN A 65 5.80 4.04 2.18
CA ASN A 65 7.21 4.36 2.41
C ASN A 65 8.10 3.11 2.30
N THR A 66 7.63 1.98 2.80
CA THR A 66 8.35 0.70 2.71
C THR A 66 8.48 0.26 1.26
N LEU A 67 7.40 0.32 0.48
CA LEU A 67 7.40 -0.05 -0.93
C LEU A 67 8.30 0.87 -1.76
N SER A 68 8.22 2.17 -1.50
CA SER A 68 9.10 3.15 -2.14
C SER A 68 10.56 2.87 -1.83
N GLY A 69 10.86 2.51 -0.57
CA GLY A 69 12.22 2.13 -0.16
C GLY A 69 12.73 0.91 -0.89
N LYS A 70 11.89 -0.12 -1.07
CA LYS A 70 12.25 -1.33 -1.82
C LYS A 70 12.61 -0.99 -3.28
N LEU A 71 11.80 -0.17 -3.92
CA LEU A 71 12.07 0.23 -5.31
C LEU A 71 13.31 1.07 -5.42
N SER A 72 13.57 1.95 -4.46
CA SER A 72 14.77 2.80 -4.44
C SER A 72 16.06 2.01 -4.36
N LEU A 73 16.05 0.86 -3.66
CA LEU A 73 17.22 -0.02 -3.57
C LEU A 73 17.69 -0.49 -4.94
N PHE A 74 16.80 -0.59 -5.91
CA PHE A 74 17.10 -1.14 -7.23
C PHE A 74 17.15 -0.07 -8.32
N ARG A 75 16.98 1.20 -7.99
CA ARG A 75 16.99 2.28 -8.98
C ARG A 75 18.29 2.33 -9.75
N ASP A 76 19.42 2.30 -9.06
CA ASP A 76 20.74 2.34 -9.68
C ASP A 76 21.00 1.06 -10.48
N CYS A 77 20.54 -0.07 -9.99
CA CYS A 77 20.65 -1.34 -10.70
C CYS A 77 19.89 -1.31 -12.02
N LEU A 78 18.72 -0.71 -12.05
CA LEU A 78 17.93 -0.56 -13.27
C LEU A 78 18.67 0.31 -14.30
N CYS A 79 19.26 1.41 -13.84
CA CYS A 79 20.04 2.30 -14.69
C CYS A 79 21.27 1.59 -15.25
N GLU A 80 22.02 0.89 -14.41
CA GLU A 80 23.20 0.11 -14.84
C GLU A 80 22.82 -0.98 -15.83
N GLY A 81 21.69 -1.66 -15.59
CA GLY A 81 21.19 -2.68 -16.51
C GLY A 81 20.89 -2.10 -17.89
N THR A 82 20.32 -0.90 -17.94
CA THR A 82 20.02 -0.20 -19.20
C THR A 82 21.31 0.19 -19.91
N GLU A 83 22.29 0.74 -19.20
CA GLU A 83 23.59 1.11 -19.76
C GLU A 83 24.33 -0.12 -20.29
N ALA A 84 24.29 -1.22 -19.54
CA ALA A 84 24.95 -2.45 -19.97
C ALA A 84 24.33 -3.04 -21.24
N ALA A 85 23.06 -2.78 -21.50
CA ALA A 85 22.37 -3.25 -22.69
C ALA A 85 22.74 -2.44 -23.95
N GLN A 86 23.31 -1.27 -23.77
CA GLN A 86 23.75 -0.44 -24.86
C GLN A 86 25.17 -0.82 -25.33
#